data_7a8ae89adc75944eabbb6d468acf9c72
#
_entry.id   7a8ae89adc75944eabbb6d468acf9c72
#
_cell.length_a   1.000
_cell.length_b   1.000
_cell.length_c   1.000
_cell.angle_alpha   90.00
_cell.angle_beta   90.00
_cell.angle_gamma   90.00
#
_symmetry.space_group_name_H-M   'P 1'
#
loop_
_entity.id
_entity.type
_entity.pdbx_description
1 polymer ?
#
loop_
_entity_poly.entity_id
_entity_poly.type
_entity_poly.pdbx_seq_one_letter_code
_entity_poly.pdbx_strand_id
1 'polypeptide(L)'
;SNDQSETPQGQTLDEVVASIKGTKIAKDVNEFTLPNVPDGFTIESNGADFEQIIGEADKETGKLPVVHPMTDKEVQISFNVTETKTGNVKNTGDLAFTVEGTKDTTKAKNAKPSVIPEIQEWFSESDQKVSVDTLTEVTYSDDSLKAIVDEFVSDYKDFTGKELKAGKSSEGKANAFNFKKAAPDELLGDEGYTMDIKSDRIDVQSVSVTGNMYGMQTILQMYKGSEDGGYSIGTMRDYPRYETRGFLLDVARKPVSLEMMKEITRTMRYYKMNDFQAHLSDNYIWLGEYGKNGTENNAFNAY
;
A
#
# COMPACT_ATOMS: atom_id res chain seq x y z
N SER A 1 17.63 -3.62 -67.36
CA SER A 1 18.16 -3.30 -66.02
C SER A 1 17.05 -2.65 -65.21
N ASN A 2 16.35 -3.44 -64.45
CA ASN A 2 15.43 -2.93 -63.43
C ASN A 2 16.23 -2.78 -62.15
N ASP A 3 16.64 -1.53 -61.89
CA ASP A 3 17.18 -1.15 -60.61
C ASP A 3 15.98 -0.79 -59.73
N GLN A 4 15.46 -1.80 -59.02
CA GLN A 4 14.56 -1.55 -57.92
C GLN A 4 15.41 -1.17 -56.70
N SER A 5 15.56 0.13 -56.45
CA SER A 5 16.04 0.62 -55.16
C SER A 5 15.06 0.16 -54.09
N GLU A 6 15.40 -0.89 -53.35
CA GLU A 6 14.69 -1.27 -52.14
C GLU A 6 14.81 -0.10 -51.15
N THR A 7 13.72 0.59 -50.94
CA THR A 7 13.60 1.52 -49.83
C THR A 7 13.84 0.70 -48.54
N PRO A 8 14.71 1.12 -47.61
CA PRO A 8 14.91 0.42 -46.35
C PRO A 8 13.57 0.16 -45.70
N GLN A 9 13.21 -1.09 -45.52
CA GLN A 9 11.98 -1.46 -44.85
C GLN A 9 12.10 -1.04 -43.40
N GLY A 10 11.27 -0.10 -42.99
CA GLY A 10 11.24 0.39 -41.59
C GLY A 10 11.00 -0.78 -40.63
N GLN A 11 11.39 -0.61 -39.37
CA GLN A 11 11.15 -1.60 -38.33
C GLN A 11 9.65 -1.95 -38.22
N THR A 12 9.36 -3.21 -37.95
CA THR A 12 8.00 -3.68 -37.69
C THR A 12 7.59 -3.34 -36.25
N LEU A 13 6.29 -3.31 -35.95
CA LEU A 13 5.77 -3.11 -34.61
C LEU A 13 6.36 -4.16 -33.62
N ASP A 14 6.48 -5.42 -34.06
CA ASP A 14 7.07 -6.49 -33.25
C ASP A 14 8.55 -6.23 -32.91
N GLU A 15 9.32 -5.76 -33.87
CA GLU A 15 10.73 -5.41 -33.69
C GLU A 15 10.90 -4.21 -32.75
N VAL A 16 10.07 -3.17 -32.88
CA VAL A 16 10.08 -2.03 -31.98
C VAL A 16 9.76 -2.44 -30.57
N VAL A 17 8.68 -3.20 -30.36
CA VAL A 17 8.30 -3.71 -29.03
C VAL A 17 9.42 -4.56 -28.43
N ALA A 18 10.02 -5.47 -29.20
CA ALA A 18 11.10 -6.34 -28.74
C ALA A 18 12.39 -5.58 -28.38
N SER A 19 12.58 -4.36 -28.91
CA SER A 19 13.74 -3.53 -28.61
C SER A 19 13.68 -2.80 -27.28
N ILE A 20 12.47 -2.63 -26.71
CA ILE A 20 12.27 -1.92 -25.45
C ILE A 20 12.67 -2.84 -24.28
N LYS A 21 13.53 -2.33 -23.40
CA LYS A 21 14.08 -3.08 -22.27
C LYS A 21 13.94 -2.29 -20.98
N GLY A 22 13.76 -3.00 -19.87
CA GLY A 22 13.90 -2.41 -18.54
C GLY A 22 15.34 -1.99 -18.27
N THR A 23 15.51 -0.92 -17.52
CA THR A 23 16.82 -0.33 -17.19
C THR A 23 16.86 0.04 -15.70
N LYS A 24 18.04 0.47 -15.24
CA LYS A 24 18.18 1.06 -13.91
C LYS A 24 17.77 2.53 -13.97
N ILE A 25 16.96 2.97 -13.00
CA ILE A 25 16.59 4.36 -12.76
C ILE A 25 17.45 4.87 -11.60
N ALA A 26 18.41 5.73 -11.91
CA ALA A 26 19.35 6.27 -10.93
C ALA A 26 18.66 7.20 -9.92
N LYS A 27 19.20 7.26 -8.70
CA LYS A 27 18.61 8.00 -7.55
C LYS A 27 18.44 9.52 -7.74
N ASP A 28 19.06 10.11 -8.74
CA ASP A 28 18.93 11.52 -9.12
C ASP A 28 17.85 11.77 -10.19
N VAL A 29 17.19 10.71 -10.69
CA VAL A 29 16.14 10.76 -11.69
C VAL A 29 14.78 10.77 -10.97
N ASN A 30 14.14 11.95 -10.89
CA ASN A 30 12.83 12.12 -10.23
C ASN A 30 11.63 12.03 -11.20
N GLU A 31 11.90 12.02 -12.49
CA GLU A 31 10.91 11.84 -13.56
C GLU A 31 11.44 10.84 -14.57
N PHE A 32 10.70 9.76 -14.78
CA PHE A 32 11.04 8.77 -15.79
C PHE A 32 10.48 9.20 -17.15
N THR A 33 11.35 9.25 -18.15
CA THR A 33 10.97 9.52 -19.54
C THR A 33 10.68 8.19 -20.24
N LEU A 34 9.60 8.15 -21.01
CA LEU A 34 9.24 6.98 -21.80
C LEU A 34 10.39 6.57 -22.74
N PRO A 35 10.57 5.26 -22.98
CA PRO A 35 11.56 4.78 -23.96
C PRO A 35 11.36 5.43 -25.34
N ASN A 36 12.46 5.71 -26.04
CA ASN A 36 12.37 6.22 -27.38
C ASN A 36 11.90 5.12 -28.35
N VAL A 37 11.02 5.51 -29.27
CA VAL A 37 10.58 4.68 -30.39
C VAL A 37 10.90 5.37 -31.71
N PRO A 38 11.08 4.61 -32.82
CA PRO A 38 11.36 5.20 -34.14
C PRO A 38 10.19 6.02 -34.67
N ASP A 39 10.48 6.88 -35.66
CA ASP A 39 9.45 7.59 -36.42
C ASP A 39 8.41 6.60 -36.98
N GLY A 40 7.15 6.98 -36.89
CA GLY A 40 6.03 6.12 -37.29
C GLY A 40 5.45 5.28 -36.14
N PHE A 41 6.01 5.40 -34.93
CA PHE A 41 5.49 4.76 -33.72
C PHE A 41 5.30 5.78 -32.60
N THR A 42 4.35 5.49 -31.71
CA THR A 42 4.17 6.19 -30.45
C THR A 42 4.19 5.19 -29.30
N ILE A 43 4.53 5.65 -28.10
CA ILE A 43 4.58 4.83 -26.91
C ILE A 43 3.87 5.53 -25.75
N GLU A 44 3.14 4.76 -24.96
CA GLU A 44 2.50 5.22 -23.73
C GLU A 44 2.68 4.19 -22.62
N SER A 45 2.70 4.66 -21.37
CA SER A 45 2.73 3.77 -20.21
C SER A 45 1.38 3.11 -20.02
N ASN A 46 1.39 1.79 -19.76
CA ASN A 46 0.20 1.04 -19.37
C ASN A 46 0.17 0.79 -17.85
N GLY A 47 0.99 1.53 -17.09
CA GLY A 47 1.08 1.47 -15.64
C GLY A 47 2.27 0.69 -15.11
N ALA A 48 2.50 0.87 -13.82
CA ALA A 48 3.52 0.19 -13.05
C ALA A 48 2.88 -0.66 -11.95
N ASP A 49 3.54 -1.72 -11.54
CA ASP A 49 3.06 -2.58 -10.46
C ASP A 49 3.24 -1.95 -9.05
N PHE A 50 4.08 -0.92 -8.93
CA PHE A 50 4.27 -0.10 -7.73
C PHE A 50 4.05 1.38 -8.06
N GLU A 51 2.79 1.81 -8.08
CA GLU A 51 2.40 3.21 -8.35
C GLU A 51 2.95 4.18 -7.30
N GLN A 52 3.28 3.69 -6.11
CA GLN A 52 3.89 4.46 -5.03
C GLN A 52 5.39 4.77 -5.27
N ILE A 53 5.99 4.17 -6.29
CA ILE A 53 7.39 4.37 -6.69
C ILE A 53 7.45 5.02 -8.06
N ILE A 54 6.68 4.54 -9.03
CA ILE A 54 6.54 5.14 -10.36
C ILE A 54 5.06 5.41 -10.58
N GLY A 55 4.68 6.68 -10.54
CA GLY A 55 3.30 7.11 -10.69
C GLY A 55 2.80 7.07 -12.13
N GLU A 56 1.56 7.48 -12.30
CA GLU A 56 0.94 7.63 -13.62
C GLU A 56 1.64 8.70 -14.46
N ALA A 57 1.62 8.52 -15.77
CA ALA A 57 2.18 9.49 -16.68
C ALA A 57 1.42 10.83 -16.61
N ASP A 58 2.16 11.92 -16.49
CA ASP A 58 1.62 13.26 -16.66
C ASP A 58 1.05 13.43 -18.07
N LYS A 59 -0.19 13.91 -18.16
CA LYS A 59 -0.93 13.99 -19.44
C LYS A 59 -0.35 15.00 -20.43
N GLU A 60 0.37 16.00 -19.94
CA GLU A 60 0.95 17.06 -20.78
C GLU A 60 2.36 16.71 -21.24
N THR A 61 3.16 16.15 -20.35
CA THR A 61 4.59 15.87 -20.59
C THR A 61 4.88 14.43 -20.97
N GLY A 62 3.97 13.48 -20.66
CA GLY A 62 4.18 12.05 -20.83
C GLY A 62 5.20 11.45 -19.86
N LYS A 63 5.73 12.24 -18.92
CA LYS A 63 6.70 11.77 -17.91
C LYS A 63 6.00 11.12 -16.73
N LEU A 64 6.65 10.11 -16.14
CA LEU A 64 6.16 9.45 -14.96
C LEU A 64 6.93 9.95 -13.73
N PRO A 65 6.25 10.43 -12.67
CA PRO A 65 6.93 10.83 -11.44
C PRO A 65 7.56 9.61 -10.76
N VAL A 66 8.75 9.80 -10.19
CA VAL A 66 9.51 8.75 -9.47
C VAL A 66 9.74 9.20 -8.04
N VAL A 67 9.32 8.36 -7.09
CA VAL A 67 9.71 8.47 -5.69
C VAL A 67 10.65 7.30 -5.37
N HIS A 68 11.90 7.63 -5.04
CA HIS A 68 12.90 6.62 -4.79
C HIS A 68 12.62 5.85 -3.49
N PRO A 69 12.63 4.50 -3.52
CA PRO A 69 12.48 3.69 -2.32
C PRO A 69 13.67 3.85 -1.37
N MET A 70 13.56 3.32 -0.16
CA MET A 70 14.67 3.35 0.79
C MET A 70 15.84 2.48 0.33
N THR A 71 15.55 1.33 -0.27
CA THR A 71 16.53 0.42 -0.87
C THR A 71 16.14 0.13 -2.31
N ASP A 72 17.08 -0.34 -3.12
CA ASP A 72 16.82 -0.69 -4.53
C ASP A 72 15.59 -1.59 -4.63
N LYS A 73 14.70 -1.26 -5.57
CA LYS A 73 13.47 -2.03 -5.81
C LYS A 73 13.25 -2.26 -7.29
N GLU A 74 12.90 -3.49 -7.63
CA GLU A 74 12.44 -3.84 -8.97
C GLU A 74 10.97 -3.44 -9.11
N VAL A 75 10.67 -2.70 -10.17
CA VAL A 75 9.32 -2.27 -10.55
C VAL A 75 9.04 -2.75 -11.96
N GLN A 76 7.90 -3.40 -12.16
CA GLN A 76 7.46 -3.85 -13.46
C GLN A 76 6.62 -2.75 -14.12
N ILE A 77 7.00 -2.36 -15.35
CA ILE A 77 6.26 -1.39 -16.15
C ILE A 77 5.97 -2.01 -17.50
N SER A 78 4.75 -1.87 -18.00
CA SER A 78 4.40 -2.22 -19.37
C SER A 78 4.07 -0.97 -20.19
N PHE A 79 4.29 -1.08 -21.50
CA PHE A 79 4.04 -0.01 -22.46
C PHE A 79 3.19 -0.49 -23.60
N ASN A 80 2.34 0.38 -24.12
CA ASN A 80 1.63 0.18 -25.37
C ASN A 80 2.36 0.97 -26.48
N VAL A 81 2.78 0.26 -27.51
CA VAL A 81 3.39 0.82 -28.72
C VAL A 81 2.37 0.82 -29.83
N THR A 82 2.14 1.94 -30.44
CA THR A 82 1.19 2.12 -31.54
C THR A 82 1.92 2.44 -32.83
N GLU A 83 1.69 1.68 -33.90
CA GLU A 83 2.10 2.03 -35.24
C GLU A 83 1.14 3.08 -35.82
N THR A 84 1.61 4.30 -36.05
CA THR A 84 0.75 5.45 -36.40
C THR A 84 0.04 5.28 -37.75
N LYS A 85 0.66 4.57 -38.71
CA LYS A 85 0.10 4.35 -40.04
C LYS A 85 -1.10 3.41 -40.05
N THR A 86 -1.07 2.38 -39.22
CA THR A 86 -2.09 1.32 -39.20
C THR A 86 -3.05 1.46 -38.00
N GLY A 87 -2.63 2.16 -36.94
CA GLY A 87 -3.32 2.19 -35.65
C GLY A 87 -3.18 0.90 -34.84
N ASN A 88 -2.35 -0.04 -35.29
CA ASN A 88 -2.12 -1.27 -34.56
C ASN A 88 -1.37 -1.00 -33.26
N VAL A 89 -1.82 -1.59 -32.16
CA VAL A 89 -1.22 -1.46 -30.84
C VAL A 89 -0.67 -2.81 -30.38
N LYS A 90 0.51 -2.79 -29.79
CA LYS A 90 1.09 -3.96 -29.13
C LYS A 90 1.67 -3.60 -27.77
N ASN A 91 1.35 -4.40 -26.76
CA ASN A 91 1.89 -4.25 -25.43
C ASN A 91 3.25 -4.96 -25.32
N THR A 92 4.18 -4.36 -24.56
CA THR A 92 5.53 -4.94 -24.32
C THR A 92 5.52 -6.16 -23.41
N GLY A 93 4.43 -6.36 -22.64
CA GLY A 93 4.50 -7.14 -21.43
C GLY A 93 5.24 -6.38 -20.31
N ASP A 94 5.36 -7.03 -19.17
CA ASP A 94 6.02 -6.44 -18.00
C ASP A 94 7.54 -6.42 -18.20
N LEU A 95 8.12 -5.24 -18.07
CA LEU A 95 9.56 -5.00 -18.16
C LEU A 95 10.09 -4.59 -16.79
N ALA A 96 11.14 -5.26 -16.32
CA ALA A 96 11.75 -4.98 -15.03
C ALA A 96 12.66 -3.74 -15.08
N PHE A 97 12.35 -2.75 -14.25
CA PHE A 97 13.17 -1.57 -14.00
C PHE A 97 13.67 -1.62 -12.55
N THR A 98 14.96 -1.42 -12.33
CA THR A 98 15.50 -1.31 -10.98
C THR A 98 15.53 0.15 -10.57
N VAL A 99 14.67 0.55 -9.63
CA VAL A 99 14.68 1.90 -9.07
C VAL A 99 15.67 1.96 -7.92
N GLU A 100 16.70 2.79 -8.06
CA GLU A 100 17.77 2.91 -7.08
C GLU A 100 17.26 3.51 -5.77
N GLY A 101 17.65 2.90 -4.65
CA GLY A 101 17.28 3.34 -3.32
C GLY A 101 18.08 4.54 -2.84
N THR A 102 17.53 5.25 -1.84
CA THR A 102 18.15 6.46 -1.27
C THR A 102 19.10 6.15 -0.12
N LYS A 103 19.03 4.96 0.49
CA LYS A 103 19.77 4.60 1.69
C LYS A 103 21.00 3.73 1.39
N ASP A 104 22.03 3.92 2.17
CA ASP A 104 23.22 3.08 2.13
C ASP A 104 22.97 1.80 2.94
N THR A 105 22.72 0.69 2.24
CA THR A 105 22.40 -0.60 2.85
C THR A 105 23.53 -1.19 3.69
N THR A 106 24.78 -0.74 3.52
CA THR A 106 25.92 -1.17 4.35
C THR A 106 25.79 -0.68 5.80
N LYS A 107 24.98 0.33 6.05
CA LYS A 107 24.71 0.91 7.38
C LYS A 107 23.48 0.33 8.06
N ALA A 108 22.76 -0.57 7.41
CA ALA A 108 21.55 -1.17 7.96
C ALA A 108 21.85 -1.98 9.24
N LYS A 109 21.06 -1.76 10.28
CA LYS A 109 21.19 -2.42 11.59
C LYS A 109 19.92 -3.12 12.04
N ASN A 110 18.92 -2.39 12.61
CA ASN A 110 17.68 -3.04 13.01
C ASN A 110 16.99 -3.69 11.82
N ALA A 111 16.63 -4.95 11.98
CA ALA A 111 15.83 -5.68 10.98
C ALA A 111 14.42 -5.08 10.86
N LYS A 112 13.83 -5.26 9.69
CA LYS A 112 12.43 -4.89 9.44
C LYS A 112 11.51 -5.61 10.44
N PRO A 113 10.61 -4.88 11.15
CA PRO A 113 9.64 -5.50 12.04
C PRO A 113 8.75 -6.50 11.31
N SER A 114 8.42 -7.62 11.98
CA SER A 114 7.53 -8.64 11.43
C SER A 114 6.07 -8.24 11.70
N VAL A 115 5.37 -7.84 10.65
CA VAL A 115 3.93 -7.48 10.66
C VAL A 115 3.23 -8.08 9.44
N ILE A 116 1.92 -8.19 9.49
CA ILE A 116 1.08 -8.73 8.41
C ILE A 116 0.02 -7.67 8.03
N PRO A 117 -0.05 -7.22 6.77
CA PRO A 117 0.89 -7.47 5.67
C PRO A 117 2.30 -6.95 5.95
N GLU A 118 3.29 -7.50 5.26
CA GLU A 118 4.69 -7.11 5.40
C GLU A 118 4.89 -5.64 5.01
N ILE A 119 5.71 -4.91 5.79
CA ILE A 119 6.07 -3.51 5.51
C ILE A 119 6.81 -3.43 4.18
N GLN A 120 6.38 -2.53 3.30
CA GLN A 120 6.93 -2.38 1.95
C GLN A 120 8.36 -1.85 1.95
N GLU A 121 8.63 -0.82 2.76
CA GLU A 121 9.95 -0.19 2.82
C GLU A 121 10.34 0.06 4.28
N TRP A 122 11.53 -0.38 4.63
CA TRP A 122 12.12 -0.20 5.96
C TRP A 122 13.61 0.08 5.87
N PHE A 123 14.08 1.02 6.68
CA PHE A 123 15.50 1.23 6.87
C PHE A 123 15.82 1.70 8.30
N SER A 124 16.94 1.24 8.83
CA SER A 124 17.44 1.65 10.14
C SER A 124 18.95 1.65 10.18
N GLU A 125 19.55 2.73 10.64
CA GLU A 125 20.98 2.82 10.99
C GLU A 125 21.24 2.63 12.50
N SER A 126 20.19 2.33 13.27
CA SER A 126 20.23 2.14 14.72
C SER A 126 20.07 0.68 15.10
N ASP A 127 20.77 0.24 16.14
CA ASP A 127 20.56 -1.02 16.84
C ASP A 127 19.72 -0.87 18.11
N GLN A 128 19.18 0.33 18.35
CA GLN A 128 18.42 0.71 19.53
C GLN A 128 16.91 0.50 19.32
N LYS A 129 16.19 0.46 20.45
CA LYS A 129 14.73 0.45 20.51
C LYS A 129 14.24 1.59 21.39
N VAL A 130 13.02 2.08 21.13
CA VAL A 130 12.30 2.91 22.08
C VAL A 130 11.38 2.02 22.92
N SER A 131 11.45 2.17 24.23
CA SER A 131 10.62 1.38 25.16
C SER A 131 9.17 1.88 25.12
N VAL A 132 8.21 0.96 25.26
CA VAL A 132 6.81 1.31 25.48
C VAL A 132 6.60 2.16 26.74
N ASP A 133 7.46 2.06 27.75
CA ASP A 133 7.39 2.88 28.96
C ASP A 133 7.73 4.36 28.71
N THR A 134 8.45 4.65 27.62
CA THR A 134 8.74 6.01 27.17
C THR A 134 7.52 6.68 26.55
N LEU A 135 6.64 5.92 25.90
CA LEU A 135 5.53 6.43 25.10
C LEU A 135 4.24 6.48 25.91
N THR A 136 3.93 7.64 26.48
CA THR A 136 2.82 7.84 27.44
C THR A 136 1.69 8.70 26.89
N GLU A 137 1.91 9.36 25.75
CA GLU A 137 0.93 10.25 25.12
C GLU A 137 0.63 9.83 23.69
N VAL A 138 -0.53 10.28 23.19
CA VAL A 138 -0.91 10.25 21.77
C VAL A 138 -1.28 11.66 21.36
N THR A 139 -0.72 12.12 20.25
CA THR A 139 -1.14 13.39 19.66
C THR A 139 -1.75 13.18 18.27
N TYR A 140 -2.65 14.07 17.88
CA TYR A 140 -3.22 14.11 16.54
C TYR A 140 -3.32 15.54 16.03
N SER A 141 -2.99 15.74 14.76
CA SER A 141 -2.90 17.09 14.19
C SER A 141 -4.23 17.66 13.73
N ASP A 142 -5.21 16.81 13.46
CA ASP A 142 -6.48 17.17 12.83
C ASP A 142 -7.65 16.45 13.50
N ASP A 143 -8.79 17.15 13.65
CA ASP A 143 -9.97 16.59 14.34
C ASP A 143 -10.54 15.35 13.64
N SER A 144 -10.34 15.18 12.34
CA SER A 144 -10.74 13.97 11.61
C SER A 144 -10.04 12.70 12.10
N LEU A 145 -8.89 12.83 12.76
CA LEU A 145 -8.14 11.71 13.33
C LEU A 145 -8.64 11.29 14.72
N LYS A 146 -9.46 12.13 15.38
CA LYS A 146 -9.83 11.91 16.78
C LYS A 146 -10.48 10.54 17.01
N ALA A 147 -11.41 10.15 16.15
CA ALA A 147 -12.14 8.90 16.33
C ALA A 147 -11.21 7.67 16.27
N ILE A 148 -10.29 7.61 15.29
CA ILE A 148 -9.31 6.51 15.20
C ILE A 148 -8.28 6.54 16.31
N VAL A 149 -7.94 7.73 16.84
CA VAL A 149 -7.05 7.87 18.01
C VAL A 149 -7.72 7.33 19.26
N ASP A 150 -9.00 7.65 19.49
CA ASP A 150 -9.75 7.11 20.63
C ASP A 150 -9.81 5.56 20.58
N GLU A 151 -10.02 4.99 19.40
CA GLU A 151 -9.95 3.54 19.21
C GLU A 151 -8.54 2.99 19.43
N PHE A 152 -7.52 3.65 18.92
CA PHE A 152 -6.12 3.26 19.14
C PHE A 152 -5.74 3.25 20.62
N VAL A 153 -6.16 4.25 21.39
CA VAL A 153 -5.93 4.32 22.85
C VAL A 153 -6.56 3.12 23.55
N SER A 154 -7.80 2.76 23.16
CA SER A 154 -8.49 1.58 23.70
C SER A 154 -7.78 0.27 23.34
N ASP A 155 -7.49 0.07 22.06
CA ASP A 155 -6.78 -1.10 21.57
C ASP A 155 -5.39 -1.23 22.20
N TYR A 156 -4.66 -0.11 22.33
CA TYR A 156 -3.34 -0.09 22.93
C TYR A 156 -3.37 -0.52 24.39
N LYS A 157 -4.37 -0.07 25.14
CA LYS A 157 -4.59 -0.51 26.53
C LYS A 157 -4.88 -2.00 26.61
N ASP A 158 -5.72 -2.51 25.71
CA ASP A 158 -6.05 -3.95 25.66
C ASP A 158 -4.83 -4.82 25.32
N PHE A 159 -3.95 -4.34 24.43
CA PHE A 159 -2.74 -5.05 24.02
C PHE A 159 -1.61 -4.99 25.06
N THR A 160 -1.45 -3.83 25.71
CA THR A 160 -0.25 -3.54 26.53
C THR A 160 -0.54 -3.41 28.02
N GLY A 161 -1.79 -3.22 28.42
CA GLY A 161 -2.18 -2.85 29.76
C GLY A 161 -1.85 -1.39 30.15
N LYS A 162 -1.34 -0.57 29.21
CA LYS A 162 -0.90 0.80 29.44
C LYS A 162 -1.92 1.82 28.93
N GLU A 163 -2.15 2.85 29.73
CA GLU A 163 -3.00 3.97 29.33
C GLU A 163 -2.18 5.04 28.61
N LEU A 164 -2.77 5.63 27.57
CA LEU A 164 -2.21 6.73 26.82
C LEU A 164 -3.09 7.98 27.03
N LYS A 165 -2.46 9.14 27.22
CA LYS A 165 -3.15 10.42 27.28
C LYS A 165 -3.23 11.01 25.86
N ALA A 166 -4.43 11.11 25.33
CA ALA A 166 -4.66 11.69 24.00
C ALA A 166 -4.84 13.21 24.05
N GLY A 167 -4.33 13.92 23.05
CA GLY A 167 -4.50 15.35 22.90
C GLY A 167 -4.21 15.84 21.48
N LYS A 168 -4.88 16.94 21.09
CA LYS A 168 -4.63 17.58 19.80
C LYS A 168 -3.33 18.38 19.85
N SER A 169 -2.47 18.21 18.83
CA SER A 169 -1.25 18.97 18.64
C SER A 169 -0.85 18.96 17.18
N SER A 170 -0.59 20.12 16.58
CA SER A 170 -0.07 20.23 15.20
C SER A 170 1.41 19.84 15.11
N GLU A 171 2.12 19.96 16.22
CA GLU A 171 3.53 19.60 16.33
C GLU A 171 3.66 18.26 17.08
N GLY A 172 4.58 17.42 16.62
CA GLY A 172 4.91 16.18 17.30
C GLY A 172 5.55 16.43 18.67
N LYS A 173 5.17 15.64 19.67
CA LYS A 173 5.73 15.69 21.02
C LYS A 173 6.69 14.56 21.27
N ALA A 174 7.66 14.80 22.17
CA ALA A 174 8.44 13.75 22.81
C ALA A 174 7.52 12.86 23.67
N ASN A 175 7.94 11.62 23.90
CA ASN A 175 7.24 10.62 24.70
C ASN A 175 5.82 10.28 24.20
N ALA A 176 5.62 10.39 22.89
CA ALA A 176 4.30 10.25 22.29
C ALA A 176 4.32 9.43 20.98
N PHE A 177 3.15 8.86 20.70
CA PHE A 177 2.75 8.51 19.35
C PHE A 177 2.11 9.74 18.70
N ASN A 178 2.66 10.23 17.62
CA ASN A 178 2.19 11.42 16.93
C ASN A 178 1.57 11.04 15.59
N PHE A 179 0.29 11.36 15.40
CA PHE A 179 -0.43 11.09 14.17
C PHE A 179 -0.74 12.40 13.44
N LYS A 180 -0.27 12.50 12.20
CA LYS A 180 -0.40 13.70 11.40
C LYS A 180 -1.09 13.44 10.07
N LYS A 181 -2.07 14.28 9.75
CA LYS A 181 -2.71 14.27 8.44
C LYS A 181 -1.87 15.06 7.45
N ALA A 182 -0.82 14.43 6.94
CA ALA A 182 0.06 14.95 5.90
C ALA A 182 0.85 13.81 5.28
N ALA A 183 1.03 13.82 3.97
CA ALA A 183 1.88 12.88 3.27
C ALA A 183 3.21 13.54 2.88
N PRO A 184 4.35 12.90 3.11
CA PRO A 184 5.65 13.42 2.71
C PRO A 184 5.91 13.26 1.20
N ASP A 185 5.16 12.40 0.53
CA ASP A 185 5.17 12.23 -0.92
C ASP A 185 3.75 11.97 -1.46
N GLU A 186 3.51 12.42 -2.70
CA GLU A 186 2.19 12.39 -3.33
C GLU A 186 1.80 10.99 -3.82
N LEU A 187 2.77 10.08 -3.97
CA LEU A 187 2.52 8.74 -4.51
C LEU A 187 2.09 7.70 -3.47
N LEU A 188 2.12 8.04 -2.18
CA LEU A 188 1.68 7.10 -1.13
C LEU A 188 0.22 6.68 -1.23
N GLY A 189 -0.64 7.53 -1.81
CA GLY A 189 -2.07 7.29 -1.90
C GLY A 189 -2.79 7.37 -0.54
N ASP A 190 -4.10 7.12 -0.56
CA ASP A 190 -4.98 7.30 0.60
C ASP A 190 -4.76 6.26 1.71
N GLU A 191 -4.21 5.12 1.40
CA GLU A 191 -3.99 4.04 2.36
C GLU A 191 -2.52 3.93 2.80
N GLY A 192 -1.62 4.69 2.15
CA GLY A 192 -0.21 4.72 2.50
C GLY A 192 0.10 5.62 3.69
N TYR A 193 1.21 5.35 4.36
CA TYR A 193 1.72 6.15 5.47
C TYR A 193 3.24 6.05 5.57
N THR A 194 3.85 7.03 6.21
CA THR A 194 5.22 6.95 6.70
C THR A 194 5.25 6.88 8.21
N MET A 195 6.26 6.23 8.77
CA MET A 195 6.47 6.15 10.20
C MET A 195 7.96 6.31 10.52
N ASP A 196 8.27 7.28 11.39
CA ASP A 196 9.58 7.47 11.95
C ASP A 196 9.58 7.06 13.41
N ILE A 197 10.33 6.01 13.74
CA ILE A 197 10.52 5.52 15.11
C ILE A 197 11.84 6.07 15.61
N LYS A 198 11.76 6.95 16.60
CA LYS A 198 12.89 7.66 17.22
C LYS A 198 13.08 7.19 18.66
N SER A 199 14.15 7.64 19.30
CA SER A 199 14.47 7.24 20.67
C SER A 199 13.45 7.70 21.73
N ASP A 200 12.64 8.71 21.40
CA ASP A 200 11.69 9.33 22.33
C ASP A 200 10.25 9.43 21.81
N ARG A 201 9.99 9.01 20.56
CA ARG A 201 8.66 9.15 19.92
C ARG A 201 8.49 8.26 18.71
N ILE A 202 7.24 8.11 18.28
CA ILE A 202 6.88 7.53 17.00
C ILE A 202 6.01 8.52 16.25
N ASP A 203 6.48 8.97 15.09
CA ASP A 203 5.78 9.92 14.23
C ASP A 203 5.16 9.17 13.03
N VAL A 204 3.84 9.26 12.85
CA VAL A 204 3.10 8.66 11.74
C VAL A 204 2.46 9.75 10.90
N GLN A 205 2.60 9.68 9.59
CA GLN A 205 2.01 10.65 8.66
C GLN A 205 1.31 9.94 7.50
N SER A 206 0.14 10.45 7.16
CA SER A 206 -0.62 10.05 5.96
C SER A 206 -1.48 11.21 5.48
N VAL A 207 -1.79 11.23 4.19
CA VAL A 207 -2.75 12.18 3.61
C VAL A 207 -4.17 11.94 4.13
N SER A 208 -4.47 10.72 4.59
CA SER A 208 -5.80 10.27 4.97
C SER A 208 -5.92 9.81 6.42
N VAL A 209 -7.16 9.68 6.88
CA VAL A 209 -7.51 9.01 8.14
C VAL A 209 -7.16 7.51 8.06
N THR A 210 -7.43 6.87 6.94
CA THR A 210 -7.21 5.43 6.73
C THR A 210 -5.72 5.07 6.82
N GLY A 211 -4.85 5.82 6.16
CA GLY A 211 -3.41 5.57 6.24
C GLY A 211 -2.86 5.74 7.66
N ASN A 212 -3.31 6.77 8.41
CA ASN A 212 -2.97 6.90 9.83
C ASN A 212 -3.46 5.71 10.66
N MET A 213 -4.70 5.24 10.41
CA MET A 213 -5.26 4.06 11.08
C MET A 213 -4.41 2.80 10.79
N TYR A 214 -3.93 2.61 9.57
CA TYR A 214 -3.05 1.49 9.23
C TYR A 214 -1.68 1.60 9.93
N GLY A 215 -1.15 2.81 10.09
CA GLY A 215 0.03 3.03 10.93
C GLY A 215 -0.19 2.60 12.38
N MET A 216 -1.37 2.88 12.95
CA MET A 216 -1.76 2.43 14.29
C MET A 216 -1.77 0.90 14.39
N GLN A 217 -2.33 0.21 13.38
CA GLN A 217 -2.34 -1.26 13.38
C GLN A 217 -0.92 -1.83 13.30
N THR A 218 -0.03 -1.21 12.54
CA THR A 218 1.38 -1.58 12.49
C THR A 218 2.04 -1.46 13.86
N ILE A 219 1.79 -0.37 14.59
CA ILE A 219 2.30 -0.19 15.96
C ILE A 219 1.82 -1.32 16.89
N LEU A 220 0.52 -1.66 16.86
CA LEU A 220 -0.03 -2.75 17.66
C LEU A 220 0.61 -4.11 17.32
N GLN A 221 0.81 -4.39 16.04
CA GLN A 221 1.46 -5.63 15.60
C GLN A 221 2.94 -5.67 16.00
N MET A 222 3.66 -4.55 15.86
CA MET A 222 5.06 -4.46 16.29
C MET A 222 5.21 -4.73 17.79
N TYR A 223 4.33 -4.17 18.62
CA TYR A 223 4.31 -4.47 20.05
C TYR A 223 4.13 -5.96 20.32
N LYS A 224 3.16 -6.58 19.66
CA LYS A 224 2.84 -8.00 19.83
C LYS A 224 3.97 -8.92 19.37
N GLY A 225 4.71 -8.51 18.36
CA GLY A 225 5.90 -9.21 17.84
C GLY A 225 7.19 -8.91 18.59
N SER A 226 7.18 -8.01 19.57
CA SER A 226 8.36 -7.63 20.35
C SER A 226 8.43 -8.41 21.65
N GLU A 227 9.56 -9.10 21.90
CA GLU A 227 9.78 -9.87 23.14
C GLU A 227 9.96 -8.97 24.37
N ASP A 228 10.48 -7.75 24.19
CA ASP A 228 10.81 -6.79 25.26
C ASP A 228 9.84 -5.59 25.32
N GLY A 229 8.81 -5.56 24.48
CA GLY A 229 7.86 -4.47 24.39
C GLY A 229 8.44 -3.17 23.81
N GLY A 230 9.62 -3.22 23.21
CA GLY A 230 10.26 -2.08 22.55
C GLY A 230 9.98 -2.03 21.06
N TYR A 231 10.06 -0.82 20.49
CA TYR A 231 9.96 -0.60 19.04
C TYR A 231 11.33 -0.32 18.47
N SER A 232 11.76 -1.08 17.46
CA SER A 232 13.04 -0.87 16.78
C SER A 232 13.08 0.51 16.13
N ILE A 233 14.10 1.31 16.44
CA ILE A 233 14.29 2.62 15.83
C ILE A 233 14.58 2.45 14.35
N GLY A 234 13.88 3.20 13.51
CA GLY A 234 14.00 3.16 12.07
C GLY A 234 12.88 3.91 11.39
N THR A 235 12.89 3.88 10.08
CA THR A 235 11.94 4.58 9.22
C THR A 235 11.26 3.58 8.29
N MET A 236 9.95 3.74 8.10
CA MET A 236 9.19 2.99 7.10
C MET A 236 8.37 3.89 6.21
N ARG A 237 8.18 3.43 5.00
CA ARG A 237 7.22 3.93 4.03
C ARG A 237 6.40 2.73 3.58
N ASP A 238 5.11 2.72 3.94
CA ASP A 238 4.25 1.54 3.78
C ASP A 238 2.97 1.88 3.03
N TYR A 239 2.54 0.95 2.20
CA TYR A 239 1.40 1.11 1.32
C TYR A 239 0.86 -0.26 0.89
N PRO A 240 -0.43 -0.35 0.50
CA PRO A 240 -0.98 -1.62 0.04
C PRO A 240 -0.40 -2.03 -1.31
N ARG A 241 -0.17 -3.32 -1.49
CA ARG A 241 0.22 -3.91 -2.78
C ARG A 241 -0.98 -4.05 -3.71
N TYR A 242 -2.17 -4.30 -3.15
CA TYR A 242 -3.41 -4.49 -3.88
C TYR A 242 -4.45 -3.50 -3.38
N GLU A 243 -5.18 -2.90 -4.32
CA GLU A 243 -6.23 -1.94 -4.04
C GLU A 243 -7.37 -2.57 -3.23
N THR A 244 -7.82 -3.76 -3.61
CA THR A 244 -8.89 -4.49 -2.91
C THR A 244 -8.33 -5.63 -2.08
N ARG A 245 -8.61 -5.61 -0.78
CA ARG A 245 -8.22 -6.65 0.19
C ARG A 245 -9.46 -7.06 0.97
N GLY A 246 -10.24 -7.95 0.35
CA GLY A 246 -11.60 -8.25 0.77
C GLY A 246 -11.74 -9.56 1.53
N PHE A 247 -12.83 -9.64 2.28
CA PHE A 247 -13.35 -10.85 2.89
C PHE A 247 -14.86 -10.96 2.65
N LEU A 248 -15.29 -12.10 2.14
CA LEU A 248 -16.71 -12.40 1.92
C LEU A 248 -17.21 -13.33 3.00
N LEU A 249 -18.30 -12.98 3.66
CA LEU A 249 -18.99 -13.80 4.63
C LEU A 249 -20.42 -14.09 4.17
N ASP A 250 -20.73 -15.37 4.04
CA ASP A 250 -22.10 -15.81 3.75
C ASP A 250 -22.89 -15.97 5.05
N VAL A 251 -23.64 -14.94 5.38
CA VAL A 251 -24.54 -14.91 6.54
C VAL A 251 -25.98 -15.32 6.19
N ALA A 252 -26.27 -15.45 4.89
CA ALA A 252 -27.56 -15.92 4.40
C ALA A 252 -27.76 -17.41 4.68
N ARG A 253 -26.76 -18.23 4.35
CA ARG A 253 -26.82 -19.67 4.51
C ARG A 253 -26.48 -20.17 5.91
N LYS A 254 -25.74 -19.38 6.66
CA LYS A 254 -25.43 -19.65 8.05
C LYS A 254 -25.41 -18.34 8.82
N PRO A 255 -26.48 -17.98 9.53
CA PRO A 255 -26.56 -16.74 10.28
C PRO A 255 -25.40 -16.58 11.26
N VAL A 256 -24.86 -15.39 11.28
CA VAL A 256 -23.77 -14.97 12.18
C VAL A 256 -24.25 -13.74 12.95
N SER A 257 -23.98 -13.69 14.24
CA SER A 257 -24.41 -12.53 15.05
C SER A 257 -23.73 -11.23 14.60
N LEU A 258 -24.39 -10.11 14.85
CA LEU A 258 -23.80 -8.78 14.59
C LEU A 258 -22.49 -8.59 15.35
N GLU A 259 -22.39 -9.11 16.58
CA GLU A 259 -21.15 -9.03 17.37
C GLU A 259 -20.00 -9.78 16.70
N MET A 260 -20.28 -10.97 16.16
CA MET A 260 -19.28 -11.73 15.39
C MET A 260 -18.84 -10.96 14.13
N MET A 261 -19.78 -10.32 13.40
CA MET A 261 -19.44 -9.50 12.23
C MET A 261 -18.55 -8.30 12.62
N LYS A 262 -18.83 -7.67 13.77
CA LYS A 262 -17.96 -6.60 14.30
C LYS A 262 -16.57 -7.10 14.64
N GLU A 263 -16.44 -8.29 15.26
CA GLU A 263 -15.13 -8.89 15.54
C GLU A 263 -14.35 -9.21 14.25
N ILE A 264 -15.04 -9.71 13.23
CA ILE A 264 -14.44 -9.93 11.91
C ILE A 264 -13.92 -8.62 11.33
N THR A 265 -14.72 -7.53 11.36
CA THR A 265 -14.27 -6.24 10.83
C THR A 265 -13.12 -5.63 11.64
N ARG A 266 -13.06 -5.82 12.96
CA ARG A 266 -11.90 -5.45 13.78
C ARG A 266 -10.65 -6.24 13.38
N THR A 267 -10.79 -7.53 13.14
CA THR A 267 -9.71 -8.39 12.65
C THR A 267 -9.25 -7.96 11.26
N MET A 268 -10.18 -7.65 10.37
CA MET A 268 -9.88 -7.09 9.05
C MET A 268 -9.08 -5.78 9.16
N ARG A 269 -9.50 -4.86 10.03
CA ARG A 269 -8.76 -3.62 10.30
C ARG A 269 -7.34 -3.91 10.75
N TYR A 270 -7.15 -4.83 11.69
CA TYR A 270 -5.85 -5.22 12.22
C TYR A 270 -4.89 -5.71 11.14
N TYR A 271 -5.41 -6.43 10.13
CA TYR A 271 -4.65 -6.90 8.97
C TYR A 271 -4.78 -5.99 7.75
N LYS A 272 -5.27 -4.75 7.93
CA LYS A 272 -5.38 -3.73 6.88
C LYS A 272 -6.20 -4.16 5.66
N MET A 273 -7.22 -4.98 5.88
CA MET A 273 -8.21 -5.32 4.86
C MET A 273 -9.24 -4.19 4.75
N ASN A 274 -9.77 -3.94 3.53
CA ASN A 274 -10.59 -2.75 3.25
C ASN A 274 -11.95 -3.03 2.62
N ASP A 275 -12.25 -4.28 2.31
CA ASP A 275 -13.54 -4.65 1.68
C ASP A 275 -14.19 -5.82 2.41
N PHE A 276 -15.37 -5.58 3.01
CA PHE A 276 -16.17 -6.61 3.67
C PHE A 276 -17.48 -6.82 2.90
N GLN A 277 -17.62 -7.98 2.29
CA GLN A 277 -18.82 -8.36 1.59
C GLN A 277 -19.67 -9.31 2.43
N ALA A 278 -20.83 -8.86 2.89
CA ALA A 278 -21.81 -9.70 3.55
C ALA A 278 -22.85 -10.19 2.53
N HIS A 279 -22.91 -11.48 2.28
CA HIS A 279 -23.95 -12.11 1.48
C HIS A 279 -25.17 -12.35 2.38
N LEU A 280 -26.18 -11.44 2.26
CA LEU A 280 -27.26 -11.33 3.25
C LEU A 280 -28.46 -12.22 2.95
N SER A 281 -28.65 -12.65 1.71
CA SER A 281 -29.81 -13.45 1.32
C SER A 281 -29.45 -14.52 0.31
N ASP A 282 -30.04 -15.71 0.50
CA ASP A 282 -29.89 -16.82 -0.43
C ASP A 282 -31.09 -17.76 -0.33
N ASN A 283 -31.21 -18.70 -1.26
CA ASN A 283 -32.29 -19.65 -1.30
C ASN A 283 -31.80 -21.07 -0.97
N TYR A 284 -32.37 -21.67 0.07
CA TYR A 284 -32.10 -23.03 0.49
C TYR A 284 -33.20 -24.00 0.16
N ILE A 285 -33.43 -24.23 -1.09
CA ILE A 285 -34.48 -25.13 -1.58
C ILE A 285 -34.21 -26.60 -1.18
N TRP A 286 -32.99 -26.95 -0.84
CA TRP A 286 -32.53 -28.34 -0.81
C TRP A 286 -32.27 -28.94 0.59
N LEU A 287 -32.22 -28.13 1.61
CA LEU A 287 -31.86 -28.61 2.94
C LEU A 287 -33.11 -28.76 3.80
N GLY A 288 -33.59 -30.00 3.98
CA GLY A 288 -34.75 -30.32 4.79
C GLY A 288 -34.68 -29.83 6.23
N GLU A 289 -33.47 -29.64 6.74
CA GLU A 289 -33.17 -29.06 8.05
C GLU A 289 -33.49 -27.58 8.17
N TYR A 290 -33.65 -26.87 7.05
CA TYR A 290 -34.03 -25.46 7.01
C TYR A 290 -35.48 -25.23 6.63
N GLY A 291 -36.33 -26.27 6.71
CA GLY A 291 -37.74 -26.20 6.40
C GLY A 291 -38.08 -26.60 4.98
N LYS A 292 -39.33 -26.97 4.78
CA LYS A 292 -39.87 -27.32 3.45
C LYS A 292 -39.81 -26.09 2.55
N ASN A 293 -39.17 -26.24 1.42
CA ASN A 293 -38.94 -25.18 0.44
C ASN A 293 -38.06 -24.03 0.90
N GLY A 294 -37.30 -24.19 1.97
CA GLY A 294 -36.43 -23.13 2.49
C GLY A 294 -37.16 -21.88 2.96
N THR A 295 -38.45 -21.94 3.26
CA THR A 295 -39.29 -20.78 3.58
C THR A 295 -39.57 -20.60 5.06
N GLU A 296 -39.55 -21.69 5.85
CA GLU A 296 -39.90 -21.65 7.28
C GLU A 296 -38.75 -21.25 8.16
N ASN A 297 -37.51 -21.67 7.83
CA ASN A 297 -36.31 -21.34 8.54
C ASN A 297 -35.16 -20.95 7.57
N ASN A 298 -35.49 -20.16 6.58
CA ASN A 298 -34.49 -19.75 5.63
C ASN A 298 -33.71 -18.52 6.12
N ALA A 299 -32.57 -18.28 5.52
CA ALA A 299 -31.71 -17.18 5.87
C ALA A 299 -32.30 -15.79 5.57
N PHE A 300 -33.35 -15.69 4.77
CA PHE A 300 -34.08 -14.41 4.54
C PHE A 300 -34.65 -13.82 5.83
N ASN A 301 -34.95 -14.66 6.82
CA ASN A 301 -35.50 -14.23 8.09
C ASN A 301 -34.46 -14.06 9.18
N ALA A 302 -33.18 -14.21 8.85
CA ALA A 302 -32.10 -14.15 9.83
C ALA A 302 -31.70 -12.71 10.23
N TYR A 303 -32.07 -11.70 9.41
CA TYR A 303 -31.73 -10.29 9.58
C TYR A 303 -32.89 -9.35 9.30
#